data_c4e524c72b86d57cb3ab5c8a55819754
#
_entry.id   c4e524c72b86d57cb3ab5c8a55819754
#
_cell.length_a   1.000
_cell.length_b   1.000
_cell.length_c   1.000
_cell.angle_alpha   90.00
_cell.angle_beta   90.00
_cell.angle_gamma   90.00
#
_symmetry.space_group_name_H-M   'P 1'
#
loop_
_entity.id
_entity.type
_entity.pdbx_description
1 polymer ?
#
loop_
_entity_poly.entity_id
_entity_poly.type
_entity_poly.pdbx_seq_one_letter_code
_entity_poly.pdbx_strand_id
1 'polypeptide(L)'
;MRDEHKQRGSVLSIIVLIAAGTALSAAPAAAPAGGDLRLIEAAKNQDQQQVRALLSQHADVNVHAEDGSTALLWAAHWNDIATAELLLRAGADANAANAFRMTPLSLACTNASVAAVELLLKAGANPGTPIATGETPIMTCAASGNAEAVRMLIARGADVNAKEPSQNQTALMWRPRNGTRTWFARSSRPKPTLGPTRKKGSPPCTSRRVKATSKAPGCCCARA
;
A
#
# COMPACT_ATOMS: atom_id res chain seq x y z
N MET A 1 95.13 8.25 -24.77
CA MET A 1 95.03 8.24 -23.32
C MET A 1 94.19 9.43 -22.89
N ARG A 2 93.11 9.19 -22.08
CA ARG A 2 92.17 10.17 -21.51
C ARG A 2 91.09 10.56 -22.51
N ASP A 3 89.96 10.28 -22.15
CA ASP A 3 88.82 10.49 -21.41
C ASP A 3 87.56 10.16 -22.20
N GLU A 4 87.20 8.91 -22.21
CA GLU A 4 85.86 8.46 -22.72
C GLU A 4 84.96 7.95 -21.55
N HIS A 5 84.69 8.76 -20.51
CA HIS A 5 83.89 8.33 -19.42
C HIS A 5 82.90 9.39 -18.89
N LYS A 6 82.33 10.22 -19.79
CA LYS A 6 81.37 11.22 -19.24
C LYS A 6 80.18 11.50 -20.10
N GLN A 7 79.58 10.49 -20.74
CA GLN A 7 78.31 10.69 -21.43
C GLN A 7 77.35 9.49 -21.36
N ARG A 8 77.35 8.72 -20.25
CA ARG A 8 76.42 7.64 -20.11
C ARG A 8 75.29 7.91 -19.04
N GLY A 9 75.13 9.14 -18.58
CA GLY A 9 74.23 9.52 -17.51
C GLY A 9 72.94 10.28 -17.91
N SER A 10 72.69 10.52 -19.22
CA SER A 10 71.63 11.46 -19.59
C SER A 10 70.51 10.90 -20.46
N VAL A 11 70.48 9.60 -20.78
CA VAL A 11 69.50 9.01 -21.68
C VAL A 11 68.49 8.12 -20.91
N LEU A 12 68.79 7.82 -19.65
CA LEU A 12 67.83 7.00 -18.80
C LEU A 12 66.83 7.83 -18.06
N SER A 13 66.87 9.17 -18.10
CA SER A 13 65.96 10.04 -17.34
C SER A 13 64.76 10.55 -18.11
N ILE A 14 64.66 10.24 -19.43
CA ILE A 14 63.55 10.76 -20.29
C ILE A 14 62.48 9.69 -20.57
N ILE A 15 62.69 8.40 -20.20
CA ILE A 15 61.72 7.33 -20.51
C ILE A 15 60.73 7.08 -19.34
N VAL A 16 60.90 7.70 -18.18
CA VAL A 16 60.00 7.50 -17.02
C VAL A 16 58.86 8.52 -16.95
N LEU A 17 58.77 9.49 -17.83
CA LEU A 17 57.81 10.60 -17.75
C LEU A 17 56.64 10.54 -18.76
N ILE A 18 56.45 9.42 -19.48
CA ILE A 18 55.31 9.25 -20.43
C ILE A 18 54.35 8.13 -20.00
N ALA A 19 54.47 7.58 -18.80
CA ALA A 19 53.50 6.60 -18.24
C ALA A 19 52.63 7.17 -17.15
N ALA A 20 52.47 8.48 -17.06
CA ALA A 20 51.54 9.12 -16.11
C ALA A 20 50.35 9.72 -16.86
N GLY A 21 49.28 8.93 -16.93
CA GLY A 21 47.96 9.47 -16.88
C GLY A 21 47.29 9.86 -18.18
N THR A 22 46.59 8.95 -18.76
CA THR A 22 45.25 9.25 -19.17
C THR A 22 44.33 8.26 -18.42
N ALA A 23 44.14 8.52 -17.12
CA ALA A 23 42.91 8.14 -16.51
C ALA A 23 41.84 8.93 -17.27
N LEU A 24 41.30 8.30 -18.29
CA LEU A 24 40.07 8.72 -18.94
C LEU A 24 39.00 8.61 -17.82
N SER A 25 38.84 9.72 -17.10
CA SER A 25 37.71 9.91 -16.23
C SER A 25 36.51 9.80 -17.15
N ALA A 26 35.88 8.60 -17.17
CA ALA A 26 34.56 8.45 -17.71
C ALA A 26 33.71 9.38 -16.85
N ALA A 27 33.42 10.56 -17.37
CA ALA A 27 32.37 11.41 -16.83
C ALA A 27 31.15 10.52 -16.71
N PRO A 28 30.40 10.54 -15.58
CA PRO A 28 29.13 9.85 -15.52
C PRO A 28 28.31 10.38 -16.68
N ALA A 29 27.90 9.48 -17.57
CA ALA A 29 27.03 9.82 -18.68
C ALA A 29 25.88 10.62 -18.10
N ALA A 30 25.74 11.87 -18.55
CA ALA A 30 24.64 12.73 -18.16
C ALA A 30 23.35 11.91 -18.34
N ALA A 31 22.58 11.76 -17.28
CA ALA A 31 21.30 11.10 -17.33
C ALA A 31 20.48 11.73 -18.46
N PRO A 32 19.87 10.94 -19.35
CA PRO A 32 19.06 11.50 -20.43
C PRO A 32 17.96 12.35 -19.79
N ALA A 33 17.74 13.55 -20.33
CA ALA A 33 16.73 14.53 -19.87
C ALA A 33 15.27 14.11 -20.13
N GLY A 34 15.04 12.84 -20.40
CA GLY A 34 13.74 12.16 -20.32
C GLY A 34 13.84 11.19 -19.15
N GLY A 35 12.95 11.30 -18.18
CA GLY A 35 12.98 10.48 -16.96
C GLY A 35 13.31 9.03 -17.27
N ASP A 36 14.22 8.45 -16.52
CA ASP A 36 14.72 7.10 -16.78
C ASP A 36 13.64 6.05 -16.51
N LEU A 37 12.92 5.64 -17.54
CA LEU A 37 11.82 4.66 -17.46
C LEU A 37 12.30 3.25 -17.09
N ARG A 38 13.62 3.00 -17.06
CA ARG A 38 14.16 1.67 -16.71
C ARG A 38 13.70 1.16 -15.35
N LEU A 39 13.48 2.06 -14.38
CA LEU A 39 12.97 1.67 -13.06
C LEU A 39 11.53 1.17 -13.15
N ILE A 40 10.69 1.82 -13.97
CA ILE A 40 9.31 1.39 -14.22
C ILE A 40 9.31 0.04 -14.93
N GLU A 41 10.15 -0.15 -15.95
CA GLU A 41 10.27 -1.41 -16.67
C GLU A 41 10.76 -2.55 -15.77
N ALA A 42 11.74 -2.30 -14.90
CA ALA A 42 12.22 -3.27 -13.94
C ALA A 42 11.10 -3.68 -12.95
N ALA A 43 10.33 -2.72 -12.44
CA ALA A 43 9.18 -3.01 -11.56
C ALA A 43 8.07 -3.75 -12.30
N LYS A 44 7.79 -3.39 -13.56
CA LYS A 44 6.80 -4.08 -14.41
C LYS A 44 7.18 -5.52 -14.69
N ASN A 45 8.46 -5.79 -14.89
CA ASN A 45 9.01 -7.13 -15.14
C ASN A 45 9.27 -7.92 -13.83
N GLN A 46 8.99 -7.34 -12.67
CA GLN A 46 9.26 -7.93 -11.35
C GLN A 46 10.76 -8.25 -11.13
N ASP A 47 11.64 -7.52 -11.78
CA ASP A 47 13.10 -7.68 -11.61
C ASP A 47 13.60 -6.87 -10.41
N GLN A 48 13.52 -7.47 -9.24
CA GLN A 48 13.97 -6.84 -8.00
C GLN A 48 15.47 -6.54 -7.99
N GLN A 49 16.28 -7.34 -8.71
CA GLN A 49 17.73 -7.10 -8.76
C GLN A 49 18.03 -5.82 -9.55
N GLN A 50 17.37 -5.66 -10.70
CA GLN A 50 17.50 -4.46 -11.51
C GLN A 50 16.97 -3.21 -10.79
N VAL A 51 15.83 -3.34 -10.07
CA VAL A 51 15.32 -2.24 -9.22
C VAL A 51 16.37 -1.82 -8.19
N ARG A 52 16.98 -2.75 -7.46
CA ARG A 52 18.05 -2.43 -6.49
C ARG A 52 19.26 -1.77 -7.14
N ALA A 53 19.70 -2.28 -8.29
CA ALA A 53 20.84 -1.72 -9.03
C ALA A 53 20.55 -0.28 -9.47
N LEU A 54 19.35 0.00 -10.01
CA LEU A 54 18.96 1.35 -10.44
C LEU A 54 18.83 2.31 -9.25
N LEU A 55 18.24 1.88 -8.13
CA LEU A 55 18.17 2.69 -6.91
C LEU A 55 19.55 3.02 -6.33
N SER A 56 20.52 2.08 -6.41
CA SER A 56 21.90 2.34 -6.00
C SER A 56 22.63 3.34 -6.88
N GLN A 57 22.16 3.52 -8.13
CA GLN A 57 22.63 4.52 -9.10
C GLN A 57 21.91 5.86 -8.97
N HIS A 58 21.10 6.04 -7.90
CA HIS A 58 20.29 7.24 -7.69
C HIS A 58 19.29 7.54 -8.81
N ALA A 59 18.74 6.50 -9.47
CA ALA A 59 17.65 6.69 -10.42
C ALA A 59 16.46 7.39 -9.73
N ASP A 60 15.82 8.32 -10.45
CA ASP A 60 14.64 9.00 -9.92
C ASP A 60 13.49 7.99 -9.73
N VAL A 61 13.06 7.82 -8.49
CA VAL A 61 12.04 6.86 -8.09
C VAL A 61 10.62 7.33 -8.46
N ASN A 62 10.44 8.63 -8.68
CA ASN A 62 9.14 9.25 -8.94
C ASN A 62 8.90 9.55 -10.44
N VAL A 63 9.68 8.94 -11.32
CA VAL A 63 9.43 9.04 -12.77
C VAL A 63 8.06 8.47 -13.10
N HIS A 64 7.36 9.17 -13.99
CA HIS A 64 6.07 8.75 -14.54
C HIS A 64 6.22 8.26 -15.98
N ALA A 65 5.56 7.16 -16.32
CA ALA A 65 5.36 6.74 -17.70
C ALA A 65 4.33 7.66 -18.41
N GLU A 66 4.09 7.46 -19.69
CA GLU A 66 3.12 8.26 -20.47
C GLU A 66 1.68 8.19 -19.91
N ASP A 67 1.32 7.05 -19.32
CA ASP A 67 0.04 6.83 -18.65
C ASP A 67 0.00 7.33 -17.20
N GLY A 68 1.07 7.99 -16.73
CA GLY A 68 1.23 8.44 -15.35
C GLY A 68 1.63 7.33 -14.37
N SER A 69 1.86 6.10 -14.83
CA SER A 69 2.26 5.00 -13.96
C SER A 69 3.68 5.19 -13.42
N THR A 70 3.88 4.85 -12.15
CA THR A 70 5.19 4.84 -11.48
C THR A 70 5.64 3.40 -11.18
N ALA A 71 6.91 3.23 -10.84
CA ALA A 71 7.43 1.93 -10.42
C ALA A 71 6.67 1.38 -9.20
N LEU A 72 6.25 2.24 -8.25
CA LEU A 72 5.47 1.83 -7.08
C LEU A 72 4.06 1.34 -7.45
N LEU A 73 3.41 1.95 -8.46
CA LEU A 73 2.13 1.47 -8.97
C LEU A 73 2.24 0.05 -9.53
N TRP A 74 3.30 -0.25 -10.28
CA TRP A 74 3.55 -1.60 -10.81
C TRP A 74 3.84 -2.61 -9.70
N ALA A 75 4.68 -2.24 -8.72
CA ALA A 75 4.93 -3.10 -7.56
C ALA A 75 3.63 -3.41 -6.78
N ALA A 76 2.76 -2.41 -6.59
CA ALA A 76 1.46 -2.60 -5.96
C ALA A 76 0.51 -3.45 -6.83
N HIS A 77 0.54 -3.29 -8.17
CA HIS A 77 -0.25 -4.09 -9.11
C HIS A 77 0.08 -5.58 -9.02
N TRP A 78 1.36 -5.91 -9.00
CA TRP A 78 1.84 -7.30 -8.89
C TRP A 78 1.83 -7.84 -7.45
N ASN A 79 1.46 -7.02 -6.47
CA ASN A 79 1.55 -7.35 -5.05
C ASN A 79 2.98 -7.72 -4.62
N ASP A 80 3.99 -7.10 -5.24
CA ASP A 80 5.39 -7.28 -4.86
C ASP A 80 5.74 -6.36 -3.70
N ILE A 81 5.55 -6.89 -2.49
CA ILE A 81 5.78 -6.16 -1.24
C ILE A 81 7.25 -5.78 -1.10
N ALA A 82 8.17 -6.65 -1.52
CA ALA A 82 9.60 -6.43 -1.34
C ALA A 82 10.08 -5.26 -2.24
N THR A 83 9.67 -5.22 -3.50
CA THR A 83 9.96 -4.09 -4.39
C THR A 83 9.27 -2.81 -3.94
N ALA A 84 8.00 -2.88 -3.49
CA ALA A 84 7.28 -1.73 -2.95
C ALA A 84 8.00 -1.12 -1.73
N GLU A 85 8.51 -1.97 -0.82
CA GLU A 85 9.27 -1.52 0.35
C GLU A 85 10.59 -0.83 -0.04
N LEU A 86 11.31 -1.36 -1.02
CA LEU A 86 12.54 -0.75 -1.55
C LEU A 86 12.26 0.64 -2.14
N LEU A 87 11.21 0.75 -2.98
CA LEU A 87 10.82 2.01 -3.62
C LEU A 87 10.38 3.05 -2.58
N LEU A 88 9.58 2.67 -1.59
CA LEU A 88 9.14 3.57 -0.53
C LEU A 88 10.30 4.05 0.35
N ARG A 89 11.27 3.18 0.66
CA ARG A 89 12.51 3.59 1.36
C ARG A 89 13.36 4.54 0.53
N ALA A 90 13.30 4.44 -0.79
CA ALA A 90 13.99 5.35 -1.72
C ALA A 90 13.23 6.67 -1.92
N GLY A 91 12.07 6.87 -1.28
CA GLY A 91 11.29 8.11 -1.36
C GLY A 91 10.23 8.10 -2.46
N ALA A 92 9.72 6.94 -2.88
CA ALA A 92 8.59 6.87 -3.79
C ALA A 92 7.34 7.52 -3.17
N ASP A 93 6.62 8.30 -3.97
CA ASP A 93 5.35 8.89 -3.56
C ASP A 93 4.26 7.83 -3.46
N ALA A 94 3.81 7.54 -2.23
CA ALA A 94 2.74 6.59 -1.96
C ALA A 94 1.37 7.03 -2.49
N ASN A 95 1.23 8.31 -2.91
CA ASN A 95 -0.01 8.89 -3.44
C ASN A 95 0.03 9.14 -4.94
N ALA A 96 1.13 8.81 -5.62
CA ALA A 96 1.22 8.92 -7.06
C ALA A 96 0.07 8.17 -7.74
N ALA A 97 -0.60 8.83 -8.68
CA ALA A 97 -1.76 8.27 -9.37
C ALA A 97 -1.55 8.31 -10.88
N ASN A 98 -1.97 7.26 -11.58
CA ASN A 98 -1.94 7.23 -13.04
C ASN A 98 -3.11 8.01 -13.67
N ALA A 99 -3.22 8.00 -14.99
CA ALA A 99 -4.29 8.68 -15.76
C ALA A 99 -5.70 8.22 -15.34
N PHE A 100 -5.86 7.01 -14.83
CA PHE A 100 -7.12 6.48 -14.27
C PHE A 100 -7.32 6.83 -12.80
N ARG A 101 -6.46 7.67 -12.23
CA ARG A 101 -6.43 8.01 -10.80
C ARG A 101 -6.24 6.79 -9.89
N MET A 102 -5.71 5.70 -10.44
CA MET A 102 -5.35 4.53 -9.65
C MET A 102 -4.13 4.87 -8.79
N THR A 103 -4.27 4.70 -7.48
CA THR A 103 -3.17 4.86 -6.52
C THR A 103 -2.61 3.49 -6.11
N PRO A 104 -1.38 3.39 -5.60
CA PRO A 104 -0.85 2.14 -5.06
C PRO A 104 -1.78 1.51 -4.01
N LEU A 105 -2.42 2.35 -3.18
CA LEU A 105 -3.36 1.88 -2.15
C LEU A 105 -4.63 1.26 -2.75
N SER A 106 -5.19 1.85 -3.83
CA SER A 106 -6.36 1.28 -4.50
C SER A 106 -6.04 -0.08 -5.13
N LEU A 107 -4.84 -0.25 -5.71
CA LEU A 107 -4.36 -1.52 -6.26
C LEU A 107 -4.16 -2.57 -5.16
N ALA A 108 -3.56 -2.19 -4.02
CA ALA A 108 -3.41 -3.08 -2.87
C ALA A 108 -4.77 -3.58 -2.34
N CYS A 109 -5.81 -2.71 -2.33
CA CYS A 109 -7.18 -3.09 -1.98
C CYS A 109 -7.79 -4.06 -3.01
N THR A 110 -7.56 -3.84 -4.31
CA THR A 110 -8.02 -4.73 -5.39
C THR A 110 -7.42 -6.13 -5.24
N ASN A 111 -6.14 -6.21 -4.89
CA ASN A 111 -5.42 -7.47 -4.67
C ASN A 111 -5.75 -8.12 -3.31
N ALA A 112 -6.59 -7.50 -2.48
CA ALA A 112 -6.90 -7.94 -1.13
C ALA A 112 -5.65 -8.15 -0.24
N SER A 113 -4.56 -7.43 -0.50
CA SER A 113 -3.29 -7.59 0.19
C SER A 113 -3.22 -6.74 1.46
N VAL A 114 -3.38 -7.38 2.62
CA VAL A 114 -3.25 -6.72 3.93
C VAL A 114 -1.86 -6.10 4.10
N ALA A 115 -0.81 -6.86 3.73
CA ALA A 115 0.57 -6.42 3.88
C ALA A 115 0.89 -5.18 3.03
N ALA A 116 0.41 -5.13 1.77
CA ALA A 116 0.59 -3.96 0.91
C ALA A 116 -0.17 -2.74 1.46
N VAL A 117 -1.42 -2.93 1.91
CA VAL A 117 -2.21 -1.86 2.51
C VAL A 117 -1.53 -1.31 3.76
N GLU A 118 -1.04 -2.17 4.64
CA GLU A 118 -0.32 -1.76 5.85
C GLU A 118 0.95 -0.97 5.53
N LEU A 119 1.75 -1.47 4.58
CA LEU A 119 2.99 -0.83 4.13
C LEU A 119 2.72 0.58 3.58
N LEU A 120 1.76 0.71 2.67
CA LEU A 120 1.41 1.98 2.04
C LEU A 120 0.81 2.98 3.04
N LEU A 121 -0.05 2.53 3.96
CA LEU A 121 -0.58 3.39 5.02
C LEU A 121 0.49 3.86 6.01
N LYS A 122 1.53 3.04 6.28
CA LYS A 122 2.71 3.47 7.05
C LYS A 122 3.53 4.53 6.30
N ALA A 123 3.59 4.42 4.97
CA ALA A 123 4.27 5.38 4.10
C ALA A 123 3.46 6.67 3.84
N GLY A 124 2.30 6.83 4.44
CA GLY A 124 1.48 8.05 4.32
C GLY A 124 0.52 8.06 3.13
N ALA A 125 0.17 6.89 2.58
CA ALA A 125 -0.86 6.82 1.56
C ALA A 125 -2.21 7.35 2.09
N ASN A 126 -2.87 8.19 1.28
CA ASN A 126 -4.16 8.77 1.63
C ASN A 126 -5.30 7.75 1.45
N PRO A 127 -6.02 7.39 2.51
CA PRO A 127 -7.09 6.39 2.45
C PRO A 127 -8.37 6.92 1.77
N GLY A 128 -8.47 8.23 1.53
CA GLY A 128 -9.66 8.88 0.99
C GLY A 128 -9.60 9.17 -0.52
N THR A 129 -8.49 8.94 -1.22
CA THR A 129 -8.33 9.31 -2.63
C THR A 129 -9.21 8.42 -3.53
N PRO A 130 -10.23 8.96 -4.23
CA PRO A 130 -11.06 8.16 -5.12
C PRO A 130 -10.35 7.92 -6.46
N ILE A 131 -10.58 6.77 -7.07
CA ILE A 131 -10.21 6.48 -8.46
C ILE A 131 -11.12 7.21 -9.45
N ALA A 132 -10.86 7.09 -10.77
CA ALA A 132 -11.62 7.81 -11.79
C ALA A 132 -13.13 7.52 -11.78
N THR A 133 -13.55 6.33 -11.34
CA THR A 133 -14.97 5.96 -11.19
C THR A 133 -15.61 6.55 -9.92
N GLY A 134 -14.83 7.20 -9.06
CA GLY A 134 -15.28 7.75 -7.78
C GLY A 134 -15.26 6.76 -6.61
N GLU A 135 -14.83 5.53 -6.85
CA GLU A 135 -14.66 4.53 -5.80
C GLU A 135 -13.48 4.89 -4.90
N THR A 136 -13.68 4.78 -3.60
CA THR A 136 -12.61 4.99 -2.62
C THR A 136 -11.92 3.68 -2.26
N PRO A 137 -10.68 3.71 -1.74
CA PRO A 137 -9.97 2.50 -1.32
C PRO A 137 -10.76 1.63 -0.35
N ILE A 138 -11.55 2.24 0.55
CA ILE A 138 -12.38 1.48 1.49
C ILE A 138 -13.49 0.68 0.78
N MET A 139 -14.07 1.22 -0.31
CA MET A 139 -15.07 0.51 -1.11
C MET A 139 -14.44 -0.67 -1.83
N THR A 140 -13.27 -0.47 -2.44
CA THR A 140 -12.52 -1.52 -3.14
C THR A 140 -12.09 -2.63 -2.17
N CYS A 141 -11.58 -2.30 -0.98
CA CYS A 141 -11.24 -3.26 0.06
C CYS A 141 -12.48 -4.00 0.61
N ALA A 142 -13.65 -3.33 0.68
CA ALA A 142 -14.90 -3.96 1.06
C ALA A 142 -15.38 -4.95 -0.01
N ALA A 143 -15.29 -4.59 -1.30
CA ALA A 143 -15.62 -5.46 -2.43
C ALA A 143 -14.73 -6.71 -2.51
N SER A 144 -13.45 -6.58 -2.18
CA SER A 144 -12.52 -7.71 -2.10
C SER A 144 -12.73 -8.59 -0.87
N GLY A 145 -13.55 -8.15 0.10
CA GLY A 145 -13.86 -8.88 1.33
C GLY A 145 -12.77 -8.84 2.39
N ASN A 146 -11.79 -7.94 2.26
CA ASN A 146 -10.68 -7.82 3.19
C ASN A 146 -11.05 -6.95 4.40
N ALA A 147 -11.62 -7.60 5.43
CA ALA A 147 -12.07 -6.92 6.65
C ALA A 147 -10.94 -6.25 7.44
N GLU A 148 -9.73 -6.79 7.37
CA GLU A 148 -8.58 -6.25 8.09
C GLU A 148 -8.08 -4.96 7.44
N ALA A 149 -7.94 -4.97 6.12
CA ALA A 149 -7.62 -3.75 5.35
C ALA A 149 -8.66 -2.65 5.59
N VAL A 150 -9.96 -2.99 5.61
CA VAL A 150 -11.03 -2.02 5.93
C VAL A 150 -10.85 -1.43 7.32
N ARG A 151 -10.52 -2.24 8.34
CA ARG A 151 -10.27 -1.72 9.70
C ARG A 151 -9.07 -0.76 9.72
N MET A 152 -7.98 -1.11 9.02
CA MET A 152 -6.81 -0.25 8.93
C MET A 152 -7.11 1.08 8.24
N LEU A 153 -7.89 1.07 7.15
CA LEU A 153 -8.33 2.28 6.46
C LEU A 153 -9.18 3.17 7.38
N ILE A 154 -10.13 2.60 8.12
CA ILE A 154 -10.95 3.33 9.11
C ILE A 154 -10.07 3.93 10.21
N ALA A 155 -9.10 3.17 10.73
CA ALA A 155 -8.17 3.67 11.74
C ALA A 155 -7.28 4.84 11.24
N ARG A 156 -7.10 4.95 9.91
CA ARG A 156 -6.39 6.06 9.26
C ARG A 156 -7.31 7.16 8.74
N GLY A 157 -8.59 7.17 9.15
CA GLY A 157 -9.54 8.24 8.86
C GLY A 157 -10.25 8.13 7.52
N ALA A 158 -10.32 6.94 6.90
CA ALA A 158 -11.16 6.74 5.71
C ALA A 158 -12.63 7.03 6.03
N ASP A 159 -13.30 7.80 5.16
CA ASP A 159 -14.73 8.07 5.30
C ASP A 159 -15.55 6.83 4.92
N VAL A 160 -16.17 6.21 5.90
CA VAL A 160 -17.04 5.04 5.72
C VAL A 160 -18.37 5.36 5.05
N ASN A 161 -18.76 6.64 5.03
CA ASN A 161 -20.01 7.14 4.45
C ASN A 161 -19.79 7.76 3.06
N ALA A 162 -18.56 7.77 2.57
CA ALA A 162 -18.26 8.20 1.21
C ALA A 162 -19.17 7.45 0.23
N LYS A 163 -19.70 8.17 -0.75
CA LYS A 163 -20.59 7.63 -1.77
C LYS A 163 -19.92 7.71 -3.13
N GLU A 164 -19.97 6.63 -3.89
CA GLU A 164 -19.52 6.68 -5.27
C GLU A 164 -20.59 7.43 -6.13
N PRO A 165 -20.18 8.17 -7.18
CA PRO A 165 -21.07 9.10 -7.87
C PRO A 165 -22.15 8.43 -8.72
N SER A 166 -21.92 7.18 -9.22
CA SER A 166 -22.82 6.57 -10.21
C SER A 166 -24.10 6.03 -9.58
N GLN A 167 -24.01 5.36 -8.44
CA GLN A 167 -25.15 4.71 -7.77
C GLN A 167 -25.36 5.18 -6.33
N ASN A 168 -24.59 6.17 -5.86
CA ASN A 168 -24.63 6.66 -4.48
C ASN A 168 -24.37 5.54 -3.44
N GLN A 169 -23.61 4.51 -3.81
CA GLN A 169 -23.31 3.40 -2.93
C GLN A 169 -22.19 3.75 -1.96
N THR A 170 -22.33 3.30 -0.72
CA THR A 170 -21.28 3.37 0.29
C THR A 170 -20.53 2.05 0.36
N ALA A 171 -19.34 2.05 0.99
CA ALA A 171 -18.54 0.84 1.20
C ALA A 171 -19.35 -0.29 1.87
N LEU A 172 -20.36 0.05 2.69
CA LEU A 172 -21.23 -0.90 3.38
C LEU A 172 -22.14 -1.66 2.41
N MET A 173 -22.53 -1.06 1.29
CA MET A 173 -23.43 -1.66 0.30
C MET A 173 -22.68 -2.56 -0.68
N TRP A 174 -21.34 -2.44 -0.73
CA TRP A 174 -20.51 -3.26 -1.59
C TRP A 174 -20.43 -4.69 -1.09
N ARG A 175 -20.96 -5.62 -1.90
CA ARG A 175 -20.94 -7.05 -1.54
C ARG A 175 -19.57 -7.64 -1.87
N PRO A 176 -18.95 -8.40 -0.96
CA PRO A 176 -17.75 -9.15 -1.27
C PRO A 176 -17.98 -10.08 -2.47
N ARG A 177 -17.10 -10.01 -3.46
CA ARG A 177 -17.16 -10.86 -4.67
C ARG A 177 -17.13 -12.36 -4.35
N ASN A 178 -16.56 -12.71 -3.20
CA ASN A 178 -16.34 -14.10 -2.78
C ASN A 178 -17.45 -14.67 -1.88
N GLY A 179 -18.62 -14.04 -1.81
CA GLY A 179 -19.77 -14.55 -1.06
C GLY A 179 -19.60 -14.62 0.47
N THR A 180 -18.50 -14.10 1.03
CA THR A 180 -18.24 -14.10 2.47
C THR A 180 -19.11 -13.03 3.17
N ARG A 181 -20.33 -13.43 3.55
CA ARG A 181 -21.33 -12.57 4.21
C ARG A 181 -20.99 -12.25 5.68
N THR A 182 -19.85 -12.73 6.20
CA THR A 182 -19.71 -12.92 7.67
C THR A 182 -19.02 -11.80 8.42
N TRP A 183 -18.28 -10.90 7.77
CA TRP A 183 -17.51 -9.90 8.52
C TRP A 183 -18.31 -8.67 8.96
N PHE A 184 -19.33 -8.26 8.20
CA PHE A 184 -20.20 -7.14 8.56
C PHE A 184 -21.07 -7.45 9.79
N ALA A 185 -21.57 -8.69 9.87
CA ALA A 185 -22.41 -9.12 11.00
C ALA A 185 -21.64 -9.15 12.34
N ARG A 186 -20.31 -9.31 12.30
CA ARG A 186 -19.50 -9.37 13.53
C ARG A 186 -19.03 -7.97 14.01
N SER A 187 -18.89 -7.01 13.09
CA SER A 187 -18.43 -5.65 13.42
C SER A 187 -19.55 -4.76 13.97
N SER A 188 -20.80 -5.03 13.61
CA SER A 188 -21.95 -4.24 14.03
C SER A 188 -22.65 -4.73 15.31
N ARG A 189 -22.15 -5.80 15.94
CA ARG A 189 -22.62 -6.12 17.31
C ARG A 189 -21.89 -5.18 18.27
N PRO A 190 -22.59 -4.21 18.88
CA PRO A 190 -22.02 -3.52 20.04
C PRO A 190 -21.63 -4.61 21.05
N LYS A 191 -20.39 -4.53 21.58
CA LYS A 191 -20.03 -5.36 22.74
C LYS A 191 -21.17 -5.24 23.73
N PRO A 192 -21.77 -6.34 24.21
CA PRO A 192 -22.74 -6.23 25.26
C PRO A 192 -22.04 -5.50 26.39
N THR A 193 -22.46 -4.26 26.66
CA THR A 193 -22.12 -3.57 27.88
C THR A 193 -22.62 -4.50 28.96
N LEU A 194 -21.70 -5.07 29.74
CA LEU A 194 -22.06 -5.78 30.97
C LEU A 194 -22.83 -4.78 31.79
N GLY A 195 -24.17 -4.88 31.70
CA GLY A 195 -25.06 -4.16 32.59
C GLY A 195 -24.70 -4.51 34.03
N PRO A 196 -25.06 -3.63 34.97
CA PRO A 196 -24.67 -3.78 36.35
C PRO A 196 -24.98 -5.19 36.86
N THR A 197 -23.98 -5.82 37.45
CA THR A 197 -24.04 -7.16 38.03
C THR A 197 -25.29 -7.32 38.86
N ARG A 198 -26.21 -8.15 38.38
CA ARG A 198 -27.44 -8.50 39.10
C ARG A 198 -27.06 -9.08 40.45
N LYS A 199 -27.44 -8.38 41.53
CA LYS A 199 -27.23 -8.85 42.90
C LYS A 199 -27.78 -10.28 43.03
N LYS A 200 -26.94 -11.20 43.53
CA LYS A 200 -27.33 -12.56 43.90
C LYS A 200 -28.53 -12.48 44.84
N GLY A 201 -29.69 -12.96 44.45
CA GLY A 201 -30.82 -13.03 45.38
C GLY A 201 -32.22 -13.20 44.80
N SER A 202 -32.39 -13.50 43.51
CA SER A 202 -33.72 -13.80 42.98
C SER A 202 -33.85 -15.28 42.61
N PRO A 203 -34.80 -16.03 43.12
CA PRO A 203 -35.00 -17.45 42.79
C PRO A 203 -35.45 -17.60 41.33
N PRO A 204 -35.11 -18.73 40.67
CA PRO A 204 -35.52 -18.97 39.28
C PRO A 204 -37.05 -19.16 39.24
N CYS A 205 -37.71 -18.45 38.31
CA CYS A 205 -39.10 -18.76 37.97
C CYS A 205 -39.15 -20.16 37.35
N THR A 206 -39.56 -21.13 38.18
CA THR A 206 -39.91 -22.47 37.72
C THR A 206 -41.19 -22.36 36.90
N SER A 207 -41.12 -22.64 35.60
CA SER A 207 -42.28 -22.77 34.73
C SER A 207 -43.08 -24.01 35.13
N ARG A 208 -44.10 -23.82 35.98
CA ARG A 208 -45.12 -24.82 36.21
C ARG A 208 -46.08 -24.79 35.03
N ARG A 209 -46.09 -25.87 34.28
CA ARG A 209 -47.03 -26.19 33.20
C ARG A 209 -48.48 -26.15 33.79
N VAL A 210 -49.25 -25.12 33.49
CA VAL A 210 -50.68 -25.09 33.80
C VAL A 210 -51.44 -25.29 32.51
N LYS A 211 -52.29 -26.31 32.54
CA LYS A 211 -53.24 -26.71 31.49
C LYS A 211 -54.18 -25.58 31.14
N ALA A 212 -54.47 -25.47 29.83
CA ALA A 212 -55.43 -24.52 29.28
C ALA A 212 -56.82 -24.67 29.90
N THR A 213 -57.34 -23.58 30.42
CA THR A 213 -58.80 -23.31 30.49
C THR A 213 -59.03 -21.81 30.24
N SER A 214 -60.02 -21.57 29.41
CA SER A 214 -60.47 -20.30 28.85
C SER A 214 -60.79 -19.24 29.87
N LYS A 215 -60.31 -18.03 29.63
CA LYS A 215 -60.91 -16.69 29.79
C LYS A 215 -59.81 -15.67 30.14
N ALA A 216 -59.65 -14.71 29.26
CA ALA A 216 -58.83 -13.54 29.51
C ALA A 216 -59.44 -12.72 30.73
N PRO A 217 -58.60 -11.83 31.33
CA PRO A 217 -58.32 -10.53 30.76
C PRO A 217 -56.93 -9.96 31.12
N GLY A 218 -56.41 -9.14 30.19
CA GLY A 218 -55.74 -7.90 30.52
C GLY A 218 -54.38 -7.97 31.25
N CYS A 219 -53.27 -8.01 30.50
CA CYS A 219 -52.00 -7.48 31.01
C CYS A 219 -51.60 -6.25 30.17
N CYS A 220 -51.86 -5.08 30.76
CA CYS A 220 -51.24 -3.83 30.39
C CYS A 220 -49.72 -3.92 30.56
N CYS A 221 -48.94 -3.89 29.48
CA CYS A 221 -47.58 -3.41 29.54
C CYS A 221 -47.58 -1.93 29.21
N ALA A 222 -47.55 -1.11 30.27
CA ALA A 222 -47.32 0.32 30.15
C ALA A 222 -45.87 0.58 29.68
N ARG A 223 -45.78 1.50 28.76
CA ARG A 223 -44.53 2.16 28.33
C ARG A 223 -43.93 2.95 29.51
N ALA A 224 -42.62 2.92 29.59
CA ALA A 224 -41.75 4.02 29.94
C ALA A 224 -40.38 3.80 29.22
#